data_6831311cc0aa0ef5a72aea3633aa4bbf
#
_entry.id   6831311cc0aa0ef5a72aea3633aa4bbf
#
_cell.length_a   1.000
_cell.length_b   1.000
_cell.length_c   1.000
_cell.angle_alpha   90.00
_cell.angle_beta   90.00
_cell.angle_gamma   90.00
#
_symmetry.space_group_name_H-M   'P 1'
#
loop_
_entity.id
_entity.type
_entity.pdbx_description
1 polymer ?
#
loop_
_entity_poly.entity_id
_entity_poly.type
_entity_poly.pdbx_seq_one_letter_code
_entity_poly.pdbx_strand_id
1 'polypeptide(L)' 'MKGYLDAKELESYKKEDLQELAKQLGVDAEGTKKEIAARCAAVEVDIPDESEL' A
#
# COMPACT_ATOMS: atom_id res chain seq x y z
N MET A 1 -0.65 12.08 10.50
CA MET A 1 -0.18 10.96 11.34
C MET A 1 0.43 9.89 10.43
N LYS A 2 1.55 9.32 10.82
CA LYS A 2 2.20 8.29 10.04
C LYS A 2 1.76 6.90 10.47
N GLY A 3 1.58 6.03 9.49
CA GLY A 3 1.13 4.67 9.76
C GLY A 3 1.37 3.78 8.57
N TYR A 4 0.80 2.60 8.60
CA TYR A 4 0.98 1.60 7.55
C TYR A 4 -0.37 1.22 6.95
N LEU A 5 -0.34 0.91 5.66
CA LEU A 5 -1.53 0.42 4.97
C LEU A 5 -1.84 -1.01 5.43
N ASP A 6 -3.12 -1.38 5.32
CA ASP A 6 -3.56 -2.72 5.68
C ASP A 6 -3.36 -3.67 4.51
N ALA A 7 -2.48 -4.64 4.68
CA ALA A 7 -2.19 -5.62 3.64
C ALA A 7 -3.45 -6.38 3.21
N LYS A 8 -4.36 -6.63 4.13
CA LYS A 8 -5.60 -7.34 3.84
C LYS A 8 -6.49 -6.54 2.90
N GLU A 9 -6.58 -5.24 3.10
CA GLU A 9 -7.31 -4.36 2.18
C GLU A 9 -6.63 -4.29 0.82
N LEU A 10 -5.32 -4.21 0.82
CA LEU A 10 -4.56 -4.16 -0.43
C LEU A 10 -4.74 -5.43 -1.26
N GLU A 11 -4.91 -6.57 -0.62
CA GLU A 11 -5.14 -7.82 -1.33
C GLU A 11 -6.45 -7.83 -2.10
N SER A 12 -7.40 -6.97 -1.76
CA SER A 12 -8.66 -6.84 -2.50
C SER A 12 -8.51 -5.99 -3.75
N TYR A 13 -7.40 -5.31 -3.90
CA TYR A 13 -7.12 -4.49 -5.08
C TYR A 13 -6.72 -5.39 -6.26
N LYS A 14 -6.83 -4.84 -7.47
CA LYS A 14 -6.32 -5.53 -8.65
C LYS A 14 -4.80 -5.45 -8.67
N LYS A 15 -4.17 -6.43 -9.34
CA LYS A 15 -2.72 -6.45 -9.44
C LYS A 15 -2.18 -5.16 -10.03
N GLU A 16 -2.84 -4.63 -11.06
CA GLU A 16 -2.44 -3.39 -11.71
C GLU A 16 -2.48 -2.20 -10.74
N ASP A 17 -3.51 -2.14 -9.92
CA ASP A 17 -3.64 -1.09 -8.91
C ASP A 17 -2.52 -1.18 -7.87
N LEU A 18 -2.20 -2.39 -7.45
CA LEU A 18 -1.12 -2.62 -6.50
C LEU A 18 0.23 -2.25 -7.09
N GLN A 19 0.45 -2.58 -8.36
CA GLN A 19 1.69 -2.22 -9.04
C GLN A 19 1.87 -0.72 -9.11
N GLU A 20 0.80 0.00 -9.43
CA GLU A 20 0.82 1.45 -9.47
C GLU A 20 1.13 2.05 -8.10
N LEU A 21 0.46 1.53 -7.09
CA LEU A 21 0.69 1.98 -5.71
C LEU A 21 2.13 1.73 -5.28
N ALA A 22 2.66 0.56 -5.60
CA ALA A 22 4.05 0.24 -5.29
C ALA A 22 5.02 1.22 -5.94
N LYS A 23 4.76 1.60 -7.19
CA LYS A 23 5.58 2.60 -7.89
C LYS A 23 5.53 3.94 -7.18
N GLN A 24 4.34 4.36 -6.76
CA GLN A 24 4.19 5.63 -6.04
C GLN A 24 4.91 5.61 -4.70
N LEU A 25 4.93 4.47 -4.04
CA LEU A 25 5.62 4.30 -2.77
C LEU A 25 7.12 4.06 -2.92
N GLY A 26 7.58 3.81 -4.13
CA GLY A 26 8.98 3.56 -4.39
C GLY A 26 9.44 2.15 -4.02
N VAL A 27 8.52 1.19 -3.99
CA VAL A 27 8.85 -0.20 -3.67
C VAL A 27 8.71 -1.07 -4.92
N ASP A 28 9.23 -2.29 -4.82
CA ASP A 28 9.19 -3.26 -5.92
C ASP A 28 7.75 -3.68 -6.21
N ALA A 29 7.35 -3.61 -7.47
CA ALA A 29 6.02 -3.96 -7.92
C ALA A 29 5.97 -5.34 -8.58
N GLU A 30 7.02 -6.13 -8.46
CA GLU A 30 7.07 -7.48 -9.01
C GLU A 30 6.54 -8.51 -8.02
N GLY A 31 6.07 -9.64 -8.56
CA GLY A 31 5.59 -10.74 -7.76
C GLY A 31 4.07 -10.86 -7.80
N THR A 32 3.52 -11.63 -6.88
CA THR A 32 2.08 -11.84 -6.78
C THR A 32 1.40 -10.66 -6.08
N LYS A 33 0.07 -10.58 -6.19
CA LYS A 33 -0.71 -9.57 -5.47
C LYS A 33 -0.37 -9.56 -3.99
N LYS A 34 -0.26 -10.75 -3.41
CA LYS A 34 0.03 -10.91 -2.00
C LYS A 34 1.38 -10.30 -1.63
N GLU A 35 2.38 -10.56 -2.48
CA GLU A 35 3.72 -10.02 -2.27
C GLU A 35 3.76 -8.50 -2.41
N ILE A 36 3.10 -7.98 -3.44
CA ILE A 36 3.03 -6.54 -3.67
C ILE A 36 2.30 -5.87 -2.52
N ALA A 37 1.18 -6.44 -2.10
CA ALA A 37 0.41 -5.90 -0.98
C ALA A 37 1.24 -5.87 0.31
N ALA A 38 1.99 -6.92 0.57
CA ALA A 38 2.84 -6.97 1.75
C ALA A 38 3.92 -5.90 1.72
N ARG A 39 4.52 -5.68 0.55
CA ARG A 39 5.52 -4.63 0.39
C ARG A 39 4.92 -3.25 0.62
N CYS A 40 3.77 -2.98 0.03
CA CYS A 40 3.08 -1.70 0.21
C CYS A 40 2.68 -1.48 1.66
N ALA A 41 2.25 -2.54 2.35
CA ALA A 41 1.85 -2.44 3.76
C ALA A 41 3.05 -2.25 4.69
N ALA A 42 4.25 -2.56 4.23
CA ALA A 42 5.46 -2.37 5.03
C ALA A 42 6.03 -0.96 4.93
N VAL A 43 5.48 -0.14 4.05
CA VAL A 43 5.95 1.24 3.85
C VAL A 43 5.15 2.19 4.73
N GLU A 44 5.86 3.04 5.47
CA GLU A 44 5.22 4.08 6.28
C GLU A 44 4.68 5.18 5.38
N VAL A 45 3.42 5.50 5.53
CA VAL A 45 2.74 6.52 4.74
C VAL A 45 2.04 7.51 5.65
N ASP A 46 1.77 8.70 5.10
CA ASP A 46 0.98 9.69 5.81
C ASP A 46 -0.50 9.33 5.73
N ILE A 47 -1.11 9.16 6.88
CA ILE A 47 -2.54 8.88 6.99
C ILE A 47 -3.24 10.13 7.49
N PRO A 48 -4.29 10.61 6.79
CA PRO A 48 -5.03 11.77 7.26
C PRO A 48 -5.63 11.51 8.64
N ASP A 49 -5.50 12.51 9.49
CA ASP A 49 -6.11 12.45 10.82
C ASP A 49 -7.54 12.95 10.71
N GLU A 50 -8.49 12.15 11.15
CA GLU A 50 -9.90 12.51 11.09
C GLU A 50 -10.21 13.79 11.90
N SER A 51 -9.43 14.05 12.91
CA SER A 51 -9.63 15.25 13.73
C SER A 51 -9.27 16.54 13.01
N GLU A 52 -8.62 16.45 11.86
CA GLU A 52 -8.24 17.63 11.06
C GLU A 52 -9.27 18.00 9.99
N LEU A 53 -10.31 17.22 9.85
CA LEU A 53 -11.34 17.47 8.85
C LEU A 53 -12.37 18.49 9.29
#